data_d9e9bb1a9748238b362be6a29cc69895
#
_entry.id   d9e9bb1a9748238b362be6a29cc69895
#
_cell.length_a   1.000
_cell.length_b   1.000
_cell.length_c   1.000
_cell.angle_alpha   90.00
_cell.angle_beta   90.00
_cell.angle_gamma   90.00
#
_symmetry.space_group_name_H-M   'P 1'
#
loop_
_entity.id
_entity.type
_entity.pdbx_description
1 polymer ?
#
loop_
_entity_poly.entity_id
_entity_poly.type
_entity_poly.pdbx_seq_one_letter_code
_entity_poly.pdbx_strand_id
1 'polypeptide(L)'
;MTGHMVPLLPRRSFLANLLSFGVVTSVGSAFAANVSKAAWPPIDATFLFSADVHTCLISGGVLSPNCAQEGKTDANLLRHVAALNRIAEFDWPTQIGGVATGLAGAGQKIAKPLGLVIGGDMTDDGGGQVKVPGEGHQLLQFSSRYQEGTGPDRVHFPVYNGLGNHDLDQDGVLPHIDWYRRELRDYVELNHRPTVFYKPPVAVANYDIDSDNYSWDWGGLHLVQLQRFGGDTNKGAISGLDWLKQDLANSAADGRPIILFQHYGWDSFSLEKWDPAKMTFDDEGSGHAHWWGDDERAALLAALKGYNVVGLFHGHEHDTPMIYNQDGLDLFKPIATFKGGFAAVHITNHYMDVVLAQARGTEGNVNFLKAFSKRFS
;
A
#
# COMPACT_ATOMS: atom_id res chain seq x y z
N MET A 1 -54.61 -8.88 -28.96
CA MET A 1 -54.31 -8.51 -30.34
C MET A 1 -52.81 -8.30 -30.44
N THR A 2 -52.25 -9.11 -31.32
CA THR A 2 -50.93 -9.09 -31.99
C THR A 2 -49.66 -9.01 -31.15
N GLY A 3 -49.13 -10.23 -30.94
CA GLY A 3 -47.73 -10.42 -30.55
C GLY A 3 -46.79 -10.22 -31.72
N HIS A 4 -45.58 -9.77 -31.43
CA HIS A 4 -44.46 -9.92 -32.35
C HIS A 4 -43.39 -10.84 -31.71
N MET A 5 -43.30 -12.04 -32.28
CA MET A 5 -42.17 -12.96 -32.10
C MET A 5 -40.97 -12.44 -32.87
N VAL A 6 -39.80 -12.46 -32.24
CA VAL A 6 -38.51 -12.30 -32.90
C VAL A 6 -37.89 -13.69 -33.07
N PRO A 7 -37.38 -14.06 -34.25
CA PRO A 7 -36.89 -15.41 -34.53
C PRO A 7 -35.46 -15.65 -33.99
N LEU A 8 -35.25 -16.83 -33.40
CA LEU A 8 -33.97 -17.42 -33.03
C LEU A 8 -33.19 -17.84 -34.28
N LEU A 9 -31.94 -17.44 -34.41
CA LEU A 9 -31.01 -17.93 -35.43
C LEU A 9 -30.31 -19.19 -34.95
N PRO A 10 -30.05 -20.19 -35.86
CA PRO A 10 -29.53 -21.50 -35.46
C PRO A 10 -28.02 -21.56 -35.31
N ARG A 11 -27.59 -22.35 -34.33
CA ARG A 11 -26.22 -22.78 -34.14
C ARG A 11 -25.72 -23.57 -35.34
N ARG A 12 -24.61 -23.20 -35.95
CA ARG A 12 -23.86 -24.02 -36.89
C ARG A 12 -22.71 -24.72 -36.19
N SER A 13 -22.84 -26.04 -36.14
CA SER A 13 -21.80 -27.01 -35.85
C SER A 13 -20.73 -26.94 -36.96
N PHE A 14 -19.44 -26.99 -36.59
CA PHE A 14 -18.40 -27.39 -37.53
C PHE A 14 -17.69 -28.64 -37.00
N LEU A 15 -17.85 -29.72 -37.78
CA LEU A 15 -17.24 -31.03 -37.61
C LEU A 15 -15.81 -31.05 -38.16
N ALA A 16 -14.97 -31.68 -37.40
CA ALA A 16 -13.77 -32.46 -37.67
C ALA A 16 -13.26 -32.60 -39.12
N ASN A 17 -11.96 -32.50 -39.28
CA ASN A 17 -11.19 -33.28 -40.24
C ASN A 17 -9.97 -33.91 -39.55
N LEU A 18 -9.87 -35.20 -39.80
CA LEU A 18 -8.90 -36.17 -39.28
C LEU A 18 -7.63 -36.26 -40.17
N LEU A 19 -6.50 -36.46 -39.49
CA LEU A 19 -5.36 -37.34 -39.83
C LEU A 19 -4.50 -37.08 -41.07
N SER A 20 -3.23 -36.78 -40.84
CA SER A 20 -2.13 -37.39 -41.58
C SER A 20 -0.94 -37.59 -40.67
N PHE A 21 -0.54 -38.84 -40.46
CA PHE A 21 0.69 -39.28 -39.81
C PHE A 21 1.87 -38.97 -40.73
N GLY A 22 2.81 -38.15 -40.24
CA GLY A 22 4.14 -38.00 -40.82
C GLY A 22 5.17 -38.15 -39.72
N VAL A 23 5.82 -39.32 -39.64
CA VAL A 23 7.01 -39.51 -38.78
C VAL A 23 8.17 -38.82 -39.46
N VAL A 24 8.61 -37.70 -38.89
CA VAL A 24 9.88 -37.08 -39.23
C VAL A 24 10.77 -37.16 -37.99
N THR A 25 11.72 -38.07 -38.02
CA THR A 25 12.82 -38.12 -37.09
C THR A 25 13.77 -36.92 -37.41
N SER A 26 13.62 -35.84 -36.69
CA SER A 26 14.61 -34.74 -36.69
C SER A 26 15.48 -34.86 -35.45
N VAL A 27 16.76 -35.08 -35.65
CA VAL A 27 17.84 -34.86 -34.68
C VAL A 27 17.81 -33.39 -34.33
N GLY A 28 17.13 -33.05 -33.25
CA GLY A 28 17.07 -31.69 -32.74
C GLY A 28 18.32 -31.35 -31.95
N SER A 29 19.24 -30.62 -32.55
CA SER A 29 20.21 -29.83 -31.79
C SER A 29 19.43 -28.86 -30.90
N ALA A 30 19.44 -29.11 -29.59
CA ALA A 30 18.90 -28.16 -28.61
C ALA A 30 19.74 -26.90 -28.64
N PHE A 31 19.36 -25.94 -29.47
CA PHE A 31 19.73 -24.57 -29.24
C PHE A 31 19.00 -24.12 -27.95
N ALA A 32 19.70 -24.17 -26.82
CA ALA A 32 19.32 -23.35 -25.68
C ALA A 32 19.37 -21.91 -26.17
N ALA A 33 18.23 -21.40 -26.56
CA ALA A 33 18.06 -19.97 -26.73
C ALA A 33 18.32 -19.37 -25.34
N ASN A 34 19.46 -18.76 -25.16
CA ASN A 34 19.67 -17.77 -24.12
C ASN A 34 18.66 -16.65 -24.44
N VAL A 35 17.44 -16.79 -23.89
CA VAL A 35 16.51 -15.68 -23.81
C VAL A 35 17.23 -14.69 -22.90
N SER A 36 17.89 -13.72 -23.47
CA SER A 36 18.40 -12.56 -22.74
C SER A 36 17.20 -12.04 -21.96
N LYS A 37 17.25 -12.16 -20.63
CA LYS A 37 16.25 -11.61 -19.74
C LYS A 37 16.14 -10.13 -20.13
N ALA A 38 15.00 -9.72 -20.67
CA ALA A 38 14.81 -8.32 -21.05
C ALA A 38 15.07 -7.50 -19.79
N ALA A 39 16.10 -6.63 -19.88
CA ALA A 39 16.42 -5.80 -18.75
C ALA A 39 15.25 -4.82 -18.55
N TRP A 40 14.69 -4.80 -17.35
CA TRP A 40 13.69 -3.79 -16.98
C TRP A 40 14.31 -2.39 -17.05
N PRO A 41 13.48 -1.34 -17.17
CA PRO A 41 13.98 0.04 -17.12
C PRO A 41 14.78 0.32 -15.84
N PRO A 42 15.77 1.21 -15.86
CA PRO A 42 16.52 1.57 -14.67
C PRO A 42 15.59 2.01 -13.52
N ILE A 43 15.97 1.63 -12.32
CA ILE A 43 15.28 2.02 -11.09
C ILE A 43 16.08 3.14 -10.44
N ASP A 44 15.41 4.26 -10.19
CA ASP A 44 15.87 5.38 -9.36
C ASP A 44 14.62 6.08 -8.82
N ALA A 45 14.09 5.53 -7.74
CA ALA A 45 12.80 5.95 -7.18
C ALA A 45 12.96 6.37 -5.73
N THR A 46 12.64 7.63 -5.45
CA THR A 46 12.43 8.12 -4.09
C THR A 46 10.94 8.27 -3.85
N PHE A 47 10.43 7.73 -2.75
CA PHE A 47 9.02 7.86 -2.37
C PHE A 47 8.85 7.92 -0.85
N LEU A 48 7.66 8.30 -0.42
CA LEU A 48 7.28 8.35 0.98
C LEU A 48 6.19 7.32 1.25
N PHE A 49 6.20 6.77 2.47
CA PHE A 49 5.14 5.91 2.98
C PHE A 49 4.64 6.42 4.31
N SER A 50 3.33 6.41 4.51
CA SER A 50 2.65 6.76 5.75
C SER A 50 1.45 5.84 5.95
N ALA A 51 1.01 5.63 7.18
CA ALA A 51 -0.20 4.91 7.52
C ALA A 51 -0.85 5.53 8.77
N ASP A 52 -2.06 5.13 9.09
CA ASP A 52 -2.73 5.55 10.31
C ASP A 52 -2.87 7.09 10.37
N VAL A 53 -3.51 7.64 9.36
CA VAL A 53 -3.77 9.10 9.26
C VAL A 53 -4.83 9.51 10.27
N HIS A 54 -5.89 8.70 10.41
CA HIS A 54 -6.97 8.89 11.35
C HIS A 54 -7.52 10.31 11.35
N THR A 55 -7.98 10.78 10.18
CA THR A 55 -8.72 12.03 10.13
C THR A 55 -10.00 11.92 10.95
N CYS A 56 -10.34 12.98 11.72
CA CYS A 56 -11.27 12.86 12.83
C CYS A 56 -12.32 13.96 12.89
N LEU A 57 -12.45 14.78 11.86
CA LEU A 57 -13.49 15.83 11.83
C LEU A 57 -14.87 15.19 11.64
N ILE A 58 -15.80 15.63 12.49
CA ILE A 58 -17.22 15.34 12.38
C ILE A 58 -17.99 16.61 11.99
N SER A 59 -19.29 16.51 11.84
CA SER A 59 -20.16 17.62 11.46
C SER A 59 -19.89 18.90 12.25
N GLY A 60 -19.85 20.02 11.55
CA GLY A 60 -19.55 21.31 12.15
C GLY A 60 -18.05 21.61 12.34
N GLY A 61 -17.15 20.78 11.82
CA GLY A 61 -15.70 20.98 11.92
C GLY A 61 -15.13 20.69 13.31
N VAL A 62 -15.86 19.95 14.13
CA VAL A 62 -15.48 19.53 15.48
C VAL A 62 -14.77 18.18 15.41
N LEU A 63 -13.77 17.95 16.26
CA LEU A 63 -13.17 16.63 16.42
C LEU A 63 -14.10 15.71 17.21
N SER A 64 -14.10 14.42 16.86
CA SER A 64 -14.66 13.38 17.72
C SER A 64 -14.00 13.45 19.12
N PRO A 65 -14.73 13.26 20.21
CA PRO A 65 -14.23 13.53 21.58
C PRO A 65 -12.94 12.78 21.94
N ASN A 66 -12.76 11.55 21.47
CA ASN A 66 -11.58 10.75 21.78
C ASN A 66 -10.36 11.18 20.96
N CYS A 67 -10.56 11.72 19.79
CA CYS A 67 -9.48 12.07 18.84
C CYS A 67 -8.54 13.13 19.36
N ALA A 68 -9.07 14.12 20.06
CA ALA A 68 -8.25 15.18 20.64
C ALA A 68 -7.30 14.65 21.74
N GLN A 69 -7.77 13.68 22.53
CA GLN A 69 -6.97 13.05 23.59
C GLN A 69 -5.85 12.18 23.00
N GLU A 70 -6.11 11.51 21.86
CA GLU A 70 -5.14 10.68 21.16
C GLU A 70 -4.19 11.49 20.26
N GLY A 71 -4.42 12.78 20.12
CA GLY A 71 -3.61 13.64 19.25
C GLY A 71 -3.97 13.57 17.77
N LYS A 72 -5.11 13.02 17.41
CA LYS A 72 -5.65 12.95 16.03
C LYS A 72 -6.23 14.31 15.62
N THR A 73 -5.38 15.32 15.56
CA THR A 73 -5.76 16.73 15.32
C THR A 73 -5.30 17.21 13.95
N ASP A 74 -6.05 18.14 13.37
CA ASP A 74 -5.65 18.75 12.09
C ASP A 74 -4.30 19.45 12.15
N ALA A 75 -3.95 20.04 13.29
CA ALA A 75 -2.64 20.64 13.50
C ALA A 75 -1.48 19.63 13.38
N ASN A 76 -1.69 18.39 13.83
CA ASN A 76 -0.72 17.33 13.67
C ASN A 76 -0.61 16.86 12.21
N LEU A 77 -1.72 16.80 11.48
CA LEU A 77 -1.71 16.49 10.05
C LEU A 77 -1.04 17.60 9.23
N LEU A 78 -1.29 18.87 9.52
CA LEU A 78 -0.62 20.00 8.87
C LEU A 78 0.90 19.98 9.13
N ARG A 79 1.33 19.65 10.35
CA ARG A 79 2.75 19.49 10.67
C ARG A 79 3.37 18.35 9.85
N HIS A 80 2.66 17.23 9.70
CA HIS A 80 3.12 16.10 8.89
C HIS A 80 3.23 16.50 7.41
N VAL A 81 2.20 17.13 6.84
CA VAL A 81 2.22 17.65 5.46
C VAL A 81 3.40 18.59 5.22
N ALA A 82 3.66 19.52 6.17
CA ALA A 82 4.80 20.44 6.06
C ALA A 82 6.14 19.69 6.02
N ALA A 83 6.32 18.63 6.82
CA ALA A 83 7.53 17.82 6.81
C ALA A 83 7.70 17.04 5.50
N LEU A 84 6.62 16.43 4.98
CA LEU A 84 6.65 15.74 3.71
C LEU A 84 7.02 16.66 2.54
N ASN A 85 6.41 17.84 2.46
CA ASN A 85 6.66 18.80 1.38
C ASN A 85 8.10 19.33 1.36
N ARG A 86 8.75 19.35 2.52
CA ARG A 86 10.12 19.82 2.68
C ARG A 86 11.17 18.71 2.68
N ILE A 87 10.77 17.43 2.54
CA ILE A 87 11.70 16.31 2.69
C ILE A 87 12.94 16.42 1.79
N ALA A 88 12.81 16.97 0.59
CA ALA A 88 13.91 17.17 -0.34
C ALA A 88 14.91 18.26 0.09
N GLU A 89 14.61 19.03 1.15
CA GLU A 89 15.57 19.97 1.74
C GLU A 89 16.56 19.28 2.69
N PHE A 90 16.28 18.04 3.09
CA PHE A 90 17.10 17.25 4.01
C PHE A 90 18.09 16.34 3.26
N ASP A 91 19.12 15.93 3.99
CA ASP A 91 20.06 14.91 3.54
C ASP A 91 19.70 13.55 4.17
N TRP A 92 20.00 12.47 3.48
CA TRP A 92 19.98 11.14 4.08
C TRP A 92 20.90 11.13 5.29
N PRO A 93 20.42 10.73 6.49
CA PRO A 93 21.18 10.88 7.72
C PRO A 93 22.43 9.99 7.69
N THR A 94 23.57 10.56 8.05
CA THR A 94 24.82 9.80 8.24
C THR A 94 24.84 9.08 9.57
N GLN A 95 24.12 9.61 10.58
CA GLN A 95 23.98 9.06 11.92
C GLN A 95 22.57 9.27 12.46
N ILE A 96 22.12 8.33 13.30
CA ILE A 96 20.90 8.45 14.11
C ILE A 96 21.29 8.07 15.54
N GLY A 97 21.00 8.98 16.51
CA GLY A 97 21.37 8.75 17.91
C GLY A 97 22.87 8.56 18.12
N GLY A 98 23.72 9.13 17.28
CA GLY A 98 25.18 8.96 17.35
C GLY A 98 25.72 7.68 16.70
N VAL A 99 24.85 6.83 16.16
CA VAL A 99 25.24 5.58 15.47
C VAL A 99 25.18 5.81 13.96
N ALA A 100 26.21 5.37 13.23
CA ALA A 100 26.25 5.44 11.75
C ALA A 100 25.08 4.64 11.15
N THR A 101 24.40 5.23 10.15
CA THR A 101 23.21 4.63 9.53
C THR A 101 23.53 3.48 8.58
N GLY A 102 24.70 3.50 7.95
CA GLY A 102 25.07 2.53 6.93
C GLY A 102 24.31 2.70 5.59
N LEU A 103 23.52 3.75 5.42
CA LEU A 103 22.80 4.02 4.17
C LEU A 103 23.77 4.21 3.00
N ALA A 104 23.40 3.71 1.85
CA ALA A 104 24.21 3.89 0.62
C ALA A 104 24.24 5.34 0.17
N GLY A 105 23.13 6.06 0.36
CA GLY A 105 22.98 7.48 0.05
C GLY A 105 23.33 8.44 1.21
N ALA A 106 23.91 7.96 2.32
CA ALA A 106 24.22 8.80 3.48
C ALA A 106 24.91 10.12 3.12
N GLY A 107 24.40 11.24 3.60
CA GLY A 107 24.90 12.59 3.33
C GLY A 107 24.54 13.18 1.96
N GLN A 108 23.85 12.44 1.10
CA GLN A 108 23.31 12.97 -0.15
C GLN A 108 21.92 13.59 0.09
N LYS A 109 21.53 14.54 -0.77
CA LYS A 109 20.16 15.10 -0.72
C LYS A 109 19.11 14.03 -0.97
N ILE A 110 18.03 14.08 -0.20
CA ILE A 110 16.83 13.30 -0.50
C ILE A 110 16.23 13.86 -1.79
N ALA A 111 16.05 13.02 -2.80
CA ALA A 111 15.42 13.45 -4.05
C ALA A 111 13.93 13.77 -3.83
N LYS A 112 13.35 14.60 -4.71
CA LYS A 112 11.91 14.85 -4.68
C LYS A 112 11.15 13.53 -4.82
N PRO A 113 10.21 13.22 -3.91
CA PRO A 113 9.44 11.99 -3.97
C PRO A 113 8.58 11.89 -5.25
N LEU A 114 8.52 10.70 -5.83
CA LEU A 114 7.60 10.36 -6.91
C LEU A 114 6.15 10.26 -6.44
N GLY A 115 5.94 10.00 -5.15
CA GLY A 115 4.64 9.94 -4.53
C GLY A 115 4.71 9.67 -3.03
N LEU A 116 3.55 9.80 -2.40
CA LEU A 116 3.25 9.34 -1.05
C LEU A 116 2.32 8.13 -1.14
N VAL A 117 2.68 7.02 -0.52
CA VAL A 117 1.82 5.85 -0.38
C VAL A 117 1.19 5.85 1.01
N ILE A 118 -0.12 5.73 1.08
CA ILE A 118 -0.88 5.60 2.33
C ILE A 118 -1.21 4.14 2.57
N GLY A 119 -0.75 3.59 3.67
CA GLY A 119 -0.92 2.18 4.06
C GLY A 119 -2.18 1.90 4.86
N GLY A 120 -3.25 2.67 4.66
CA GLY A 120 -4.53 2.46 5.34
C GLY A 120 -4.79 3.40 6.52
N ASP A 121 -5.99 3.27 7.07
CA ASP A 121 -6.55 4.11 8.13
C ASP A 121 -6.49 5.59 7.77
N MET A 122 -7.10 5.93 6.62
CA MET A 122 -7.25 7.30 6.17
C MET A 122 -8.14 8.09 7.15
N THR A 123 -9.19 7.43 7.63
CA THR A 123 -10.19 7.99 8.55
C THR A 123 -10.17 7.25 9.89
N ASP A 124 -10.72 7.87 10.93
CA ASP A 124 -10.80 7.25 12.26
C ASP A 124 -11.95 6.24 12.38
N ASP A 125 -13.09 6.56 11.79
CA ASP A 125 -14.26 5.70 11.76
C ASP A 125 -15.12 5.91 10.50
N GLY A 126 -14.53 6.45 9.44
CA GLY A 126 -15.20 6.80 8.20
C GLY A 126 -16.28 7.87 8.35
N GLY A 127 -16.36 8.52 9.50
CA GLY A 127 -17.48 9.38 9.88
C GLY A 127 -18.67 8.59 10.45
N GLY A 128 -18.43 7.38 10.98
CA GLY A 128 -19.45 6.45 11.48
C GLY A 128 -20.35 6.97 12.60
N GLN A 129 -19.98 8.10 13.21
CA GLN A 129 -20.84 8.80 14.18
C GLN A 129 -21.91 9.68 13.53
N VAL A 130 -21.84 9.89 12.22
CA VAL A 130 -22.90 10.60 11.48
C VAL A 130 -23.88 9.63 10.88
N LYS A 131 -25.16 10.00 10.92
CA LYS A 131 -26.27 9.14 10.53
C LYS A 131 -26.68 9.26 9.07
N VAL A 132 -26.11 10.23 8.36
CA VAL A 132 -26.50 10.59 6.99
C VAL A 132 -25.25 10.72 6.12
N PRO A 133 -25.22 10.08 4.94
CA PRO A 133 -24.14 10.26 3.98
C PRO A 133 -23.89 11.74 3.65
N GLY A 134 -22.62 12.15 3.56
CA GLY A 134 -22.24 13.52 3.28
C GLY A 134 -22.18 14.46 4.50
N GLU A 135 -22.61 14.02 5.67
CA GLU A 135 -22.42 14.76 6.93
C GLU A 135 -21.09 14.45 7.62
N GLY A 136 -20.41 13.36 7.21
CA GLY A 136 -19.08 13.01 7.69
C GLY A 136 -18.02 13.89 7.04
N HIS A 137 -17.10 14.41 7.84
CA HIS A 137 -16.05 15.31 7.37
C HIS A 137 -14.66 14.66 7.34
N GLN A 138 -14.55 13.41 7.76
CA GLN A 138 -13.25 12.73 7.86
C GLN A 138 -12.60 12.52 6.49
N LEU A 139 -13.31 11.96 5.51
CA LEU A 139 -12.79 11.81 4.16
C LEU A 139 -12.49 13.17 3.50
N LEU A 140 -13.31 14.18 3.74
CA LEU A 140 -13.06 15.53 3.25
C LEU A 140 -11.80 16.14 3.90
N GLN A 141 -11.60 15.94 5.20
CA GLN A 141 -10.38 16.35 5.89
C GLN A 141 -9.17 15.62 5.29
N PHE A 142 -9.25 14.29 5.09
CA PHE A 142 -8.20 13.52 4.46
C PHE A 142 -7.84 14.09 3.08
N SER A 143 -8.80 14.19 2.19
CA SER A 143 -8.58 14.67 0.81
C SER A 143 -8.07 16.11 0.76
N SER A 144 -8.44 16.96 1.73
CA SER A 144 -7.93 18.33 1.81
C SER A 144 -6.46 18.40 2.22
N ARG A 145 -5.88 17.36 2.81
CA ARG A 145 -4.47 17.29 3.25
C ARG A 145 -3.64 16.37 2.36
N TYR A 146 -4.17 15.21 2.00
CA TYR A 146 -3.46 14.10 1.33
C TYR A 146 -3.92 13.87 -0.12
N GLN A 147 -4.32 14.91 -0.80
CA GLN A 147 -4.47 14.91 -2.25
C GLN A 147 -3.49 15.91 -2.85
N GLU A 148 -2.82 15.53 -3.96
CA GLU A 148 -1.83 16.40 -4.61
C GLU A 148 -2.42 17.80 -4.88
N GLY A 149 -1.66 18.82 -4.54
CA GLY A 149 -2.07 20.20 -4.74
C GLY A 149 -0.96 21.19 -4.46
N THR A 150 -1.34 22.42 -4.21
CA THR A 150 -0.43 23.53 -3.92
C THR A 150 -0.82 24.18 -2.59
N GLY A 151 0.13 24.91 -1.99
CA GLY A 151 -0.09 25.57 -0.71
C GLY A 151 0.48 24.79 0.47
N PRO A 152 0.51 25.36 1.66
CA PRO A 152 1.19 24.77 2.83
C PRO A 152 0.38 23.66 3.50
N ASP A 153 -0.89 23.51 3.15
CA ASP A 153 -1.86 22.63 3.80
C ASP A 153 -2.13 21.33 3.04
N ARG A 154 -1.45 21.11 1.92
CA ARG A 154 -1.55 19.93 1.05
C ARG A 154 -0.21 19.35 0.71
N VAL A 155 -0.17 18.06 0.43
CA VAL A 155 0.99 17.39 -0.17
C VAL A 155 1.20 17.85 -1.62
N HIS A 156 2.48 17.93 -2.05
CA HIS A 156 2.87 18.47 -3.36
C HIS A 156 3.30 17.40 -4.36
N PHE A 157 2.87 16.17 -4.18
CA PHE A 157 3.15 15.02 -5.04
C PHE A 157 1.97 14.03 -5.04
N PRO A 158 1.90 13.13 -6.05
CA PRO A 158 0.85 12.12 -6.14
C PRO A 158 0.69 11.30 -4.86
N VAL A 159 -0.56 11.00 -4.47
CA VAL A 159 -0.88 10.19 -3.30
C VAL A 159 -1.56 8.89 -3.74
N TYR A 160 -0.97 7.77 -3.36
CA TYR A 160 -1.46 6.42 -3.58
C TYR A 160 -2.20 5.95 -2.33
N ASN A 161 -3.52 5.92 -2.39
CA ASN A 161 -4.37 5.72 -1.22
C ASN A 161 -4.58 4.24 -0.91
N GLY A 162 -4.46 3.84 0.35
CA GLY A 162 -4.80 2.51 0.84
C GLY A 162 -5.87 2.57 1.92
N LEU A 163 -6.55 1.44 2.12
CA LEU A 163 -7.60 1.24 3.09
C LEU A 163 -7.10 0.35 4.24
N GLY A 164 -7.39 0.77 5.47
CA GLY A 164 -7.14 -0.01 6.68
C GLY A 164 -8.42 -0.54 7.31
N ASN A 165 -8.32 -1.04 8.55
CA ASN A 165 -9.47 -1.57 9.25
C ASN A 165 -10.46 -0.47 9.63
N HIS A 166 -10.01 0.72 10.02
CA HIS A 166 -10.88 1.85 10.30
C HIS A 166 -11.66 2.34 9.07
N ASP A 167 -11.16 2.10 7.89
CA ASP A 167 -11.83 2.42 6.62
C ASP A 167 -12.80 1.31 6.18
N LEU A 168 -12.52 0.03 6.52
CA LEU A 168 -13.25 -1.14 6.02
C LEU A 168 -14.04 -1.89 7.09
N ASP A 169 -13.64 -1.80 8.36
CA ASP A 169 -14.26 -2.52 9.44
C ASP A 169 -15.57 -1.89 9.86
N GLN A 170 -16.42 -2.74 10.39
CA GLN A 170 -17.77 -2.37 10.80
C GLN A 170 -17.77 -2.09 12.31
N ASP A 171 -17.48 -0.85 12.69
CA ASP A 171 -17.43 -0.42 14.09
C ASP A 171 -18.76 0.10 14.60
N GLY A 172 -19.86 -0.51 14.28
CA GLY A 172 -21.13 -0.02 14.77
C GLY A 172 -22.32 -0.90 14.43
N VAL A 173 -23.51 -0.40 14.71
CA VAL A 173 -24.76 -1.12 14.56
C VAL A 173 -25.36 -0.88 13.18
N LEU A 174 -25.58 -1.96 12.42
CA LEU A 174 -26.33 -1.92 11.15
C LEU A 174 -27.67 -1.18 11.32
N PRO A 175 -28.13 -0.42 10.32
CA PRO A 175 -27.66 -0.35 8.93
C PRO A 175 -26.77 0.88 8.61
N HIS A 176 -26.25 1.58 9.62
CA HIS A 176 -25.72 2.94 9.45
C HIS A 176 -24.30 3.02 8.88
N ILE A 177 -23.63 1.91 8.61
CA ILE A 177 -22.17 1.89 8.47
C ILE A 177 -21.70 1.55 7.06
N ASP A 178 -22.53 0.88 6.27
CA ASP A 178 -22.11 0.39 4.96
C ASP A 178 -21.86 1.52 3.92
N TRP A 179 -22.44 2.70 4.14
CA TRP A 179 -22.29 3.80 3.21
C TRP A 179 -20.89 4.43 3.24
N TYR A 180 -20.27 4.64 4.41
CA TYR A 180 -18.95 5.29 4.47
C TYR A 180 -17.84 4.37 3.95
N ARG A 181 -17.93 3.06 4.19
CA ARG A 181 -17.00 2.10 3.61
C ARG A 181 -17.05 2.13 2.08
N ARG A 182 -18.25 2.21 1.53
CA ARG A 182 -18.43 2.36 0.10
C ARG A 182 -17.85 3.69 -0.39
N GLU A 183 -18.10 4.78 0.31
CA GLU A 183 -17.56 6.09 -0.02
C GLU A 183 -16.01 6.10 -0.02
N LEU A 184 -15.39 5.45 0.96
CA LEU A 184 -13.93 5.32 1.02
C LEU A 184 -13.37 4.44 -0.09
N ARG A 185 -14.01 3.32 -0.42
CA ARG A 185 -13.66 2.48 -1.56
C ARG A 185 -13.84 3.22 -2.89
N ASP A 186 -14.98 3.89 -3.08
CA ASP A 186 -15.25 4.72 -4.26
C ASP A 186 -14.20 5.84 -4.39
N TYR A 187 -13.74 6.41 -3.27
CA TYR A 187 -12.67 7.41 -3.28
C TYR A 187 -11.34 6.83 -3.78
N VAL A 188 -10.94 5.64 -3.32
CA VAL A 188 -9.74 4.95 -3.80
C VAL A 188 -9.87 4.62 -5.29
N GLU A 189 -11.00 4.05 -5.72
CA GLU A 189 -11.27 3.74 -7.12
C GLU A 189 -11.20 4.99 -8.01
N LEU A 190 -11.86 6.09 -7.62
CA LEU A 190 -11.87 7.34 -8.38
C LEU A 190 -10.49 8.01 -8.46
N ASN A 191 -9.62 7.79 -7.50
CA ASN A 191 -8.27 8.34 -7.53
C ASN A 191 -7.30 7.49 -8.36
N HIS A 192 -7.55 6.20 -8.54
CA HIS A 192 -6.55 5.28 -9.09
C HIS A 192 -6.99 4.52 -10.34
N ARG A 193 -8.27 4.14 -10.47
CA ARG A 193 -8.73 3.28 -11.56
C ARG A 193 -8.99 4.06 -12.85
N PRO A 194 -8.17 3.90 -13.91
CA PRO A 194 -8.48 4.47 -15.21
C PRO A 194 -9.62 3.71 -15.88
N THR A 195 -10.50 4.44 -16.58
CA THR A 195 -11.53 3.86 -17.45
C THR A 195 -11.44 4.47 -18.84
N VAL A 196 -12.23 3.96 -19.80
CA VAL A 196 -12.28 4.51 -21.15
C VAL A 196 -12.69 5.99 -21.15
N PHE A 197 -13.51 6.39 -20.18
CA PHE A 197 -14.07 7.73 -20.11
C PHE A 197 -13.50 8.61 -19.00
N TYR A 198 -12.66 8.05 -18.13
CA TYR A 198 -12.15 8.76 -16.98
C TYR A 198 -10.67 8.45 -16.72
N LYS A 199 -9.88 9.51 -16.62
CA LYS A 199 -8.48 9.44 -16.21
C LYS A 199 -8.39 9.96 -14.77
N PRO A 200 -8.05 9.09 -13.80
CA PRO A 200 -7.93 9.51 -12.41
C PRO A 200 -6.72 10.43 -12.19
N PRO A 201 -6.69 11.18 -11.07
CA PRO A 201 -5.55 12.00 -10.69
C PRO A 201 -4.23 11.21 -10.64
N VAL A 202 -4.25 10.01 -10.10
CA VAL A 202 -3.09 9.12 -9.94
C VAL A 202 -3.43 7.76 -10.55
N ALA A 203 -3.39 7.69 -11.91
CA ALA A 203 -3.71 6.47 -12.63
C ALA A 203 -2.70 5.35 -12.36
N VAL A 204 -3.19 4.15 -12.05
CA VAL A 204 -2.39 2.94 -11.86
C VAL A 204 -2.47 2.00 -13.05
N ALA A 205 -1.54 1.05 -13.14
CA ALA A 205 -1.45 0.14 -14.28
C ALA A 205 -2.49 -0.98 -14.21
N ASN A 206 -2.75 -1.51 -13.01
CA ASN A 206 -3.70 -2.59 -12.77
C ASN A 206 -4.51 -2.31 -11.50
N TYR A 207 -5.83 -2.46 -11.56
CA TYR A 207 -6.74 -2.21 -10.46
C TYR A 207 -7.78 -3.33 -10.38
N ASP A 208 -7.92 -3.93 -9.20
CA ASP A 208 -8.93 -4.94 -8.92
C ASP A 208 -10.18 -4.29 -8.30
N ILE A 209 -11.28 -4.34 -9.03
CA ILE A 209 -12.54 -3.72 -8.59
C ILE A 209 -13.18 -4.47 -7.40
N ASP A 210 -12.84 -5.73 -7.22
CA ASP A 210 -13.45 -6.57 -6.20
C ASP A 210 -12.78 -6.39 -4.83
N SER A 211 -11.46 -6.24 -4.79
CA SER A 211 -10.67 -6.05 -3.55
C SER A 211 -10.13 -4.63 -3.36
N ASP A 212 -10.23 -3.77 -4.37
CA ASP A 212 -9.58 -2.45 -4.47
C ASP A 212 -8.04 -2.50 -4.43
N ASN A 213 -7.44 -3.69 -4.54
CA ASN A 213 -6.00 -3.81 -4.71
C ASN A 213 -5.57 -3.24 -6.04
N TYR A 214 -4.36 -2.69 -6.09
CA TYR A 214 -3.84 -2.16 -7.33
C TYR A 214 -2.31 -2.18 -7.39
N SER A 215 -1.77 -2.09 -8.62
CA SER A 215 -0.34 -2.05 -8.84
C SER A 215 0.07 -1.02 -9.88
N TRP A 216 1.31 -0.54 -9.75
CA TRP A 216 1.93 0.41 -10.68
C TRP A 216 3.43 0.20 -10.71
N ASP A 217 4.10 0.83 -11.69
CA ASP A 217 5.53 0.75 -11.84
C ASP A 217 6.19 2.14 -11.75
N TRP A 218 7.35 2.20 -11.11
CA TRP A 218 8.30 3.30 -11.24
C TRP A 218 9.60 2.78 -11.89
N GLY A 219 9.71 2.96 -13.20
CA GLY A 219 10.79 2.32 -13.96
C GLY A 219 10.69 0.80 -13.88
N GLY A 220 11.76 0.13 -13.47
CA GLY A 220 11.78 -1.32 -13.28
C GLY A 220 11.27 -1.80 -11.90
N LEU A 221 10.84 -0.90 -11.04
CA LEU A 221 10.28 -1.23 -9.73
C LEU A 221 8.78 -1.48 -9.84
N HIS A 222 8.31 -2.63 -9.39
CA HIS A 222 6.89 -2.96 -9.29
C HIS A 222 6.37 -2.72 -7.88
N LEU A 223 5.24 -2.02 -7.76
CA LEU A 223 4.64 -1.62 -6.49
C LEU A 223 3.21 -2.11 -6.42
N VAL A 224 2.81 -2.68 -5.27
CA VAL A 224 1.49 -3.30 -5.09
C VAL A 224 0.86 -2.83 -3.78
N GLN A 225 -0.33 -2.27 -3.87
CA GLN A 225 -1.18 -1.92 -2.72
C GLN A 225 -2.20 -3.02 -2.47
N LEU A 226 -2.18 -3.58 -1.25
CA LEU A 226 -2.98 -4.73 -0.83
C LEU A 226 -4.06 -4.36 0.20
N GLN A 227 -4.35 -3.08 0.35
CA GLN A 227 -5.34 -2.56 1.29
C GLN A 227 -5.08 -3.03 2.73
N ARG A 228 -6.05 -3.63 3.39
CA ARG A 228 -5.91 -4.10 4.76
C ARG A 228 -4.85 -5.19 4.88
N PHE A 229 -4.92 -6.23 4.06
CA PHE A 229 -3.85 -7.23 3.87
C PHE A 229 -4.06 -8.07 2.61
N GLY A 230 -3.00 -8.66 2.11
CA GLY A 230 -3.06 -9.53 0.92
C GLY A 230 -3.87 -10.78 1.19
N GLY A 231 -5.02 -10.91 0.50
CA GLY A 231 -5.93 -12.03 0.66
C GLY A 231 -7.14 -11.75 1.56
N ASP A 232 -7.33 -10.51 1.99
CA ASP A 232 -8.49 -10.10 2.79
C ASP A 232 -9.81 -10.50 2.14
N THR A 233 -10.64 -11.23 2.90
CA THR A 233 -11.99 -11.66 2.50
C THR A 233 -13.07 -11.09 3.42
N ASN A 234 -12.68 -10.30 4.42
CA ASN A 234 -13.59 -9.83 5.45
C ASN A 234 -14.56 -8.78 4.93
N LYS A 235 -15.78 -8.80 5.48
CA LYS A 235 -16.82 -7.78 5.31
C LYS A 235 -17.24 -7.51 3.86
N GLY A 236 -17.32 -8.57 3.09
CA GLY A 236 -17.81 -8.54 1.71
C GLY A 236 -16.76 -8.17 0.67
N ALA A 237 -15.51 -8.02 1.07
CA ALA A 237 -14.41 -7.99 0.11
C ALA A 237 -14.17 -9.38 -0.46
N ILE A 238 -13.94 -9.48 -1.76
CA ILE A 238 -13.46 -10.70 -2.40
C ILE A 238 -11.96 -10.78 -2.16
N SER A 239 -11.45 -11.98 -1.88
CA SER A 239 -10.01 -12.17 -1.68
C SER A 239 -9.21 -11.68 -2.90
N GLY A 240 -8.34 -10.72 -2.67
CA GLY A 240 -7.41 -10.21 -3.67
C GLY A 240 -6.19 -11.10 -3.92
N LEU A 241 -6.10 -12.29 -3.28
CA LEU A 241 -4.90 -13.13 -3.38
C LEU A 241 -4.69 -13.73 -4.77
N ASP A 242 -5.76 -14.12 -5.45
CA ASP A 242 -5.66 -14.64 -6.82
C ASP A 242 -5.34 -13.54 -7.83
N TRP A 243 -5.87 -12.34 -7.61
CA TRP A 243 -5.46 -11.17 -8.36
C TRP A 243 -3.97 -10.87 -8.17
N LEU A 244 -3.47 -10.89 -6.93
CA LEU A 244 -2.05 -10.68 -6.63
C LEU A 244 -1.16 -11.68 -7.37
N LYS A 245 -1.51 -12.96 -7.35
CA LYS A 245 -0.76 -13.99 -8.09
C LYS A 245 -0.71 -13.72 -9.58
N GLN A 246 -1.83 -13.28 -10.17
CA GLN A 246 -1.90 -12.92 -11.59
C GLN A 246 -1.09 -11.65 -11.88
N ASP A 247 -1.19 -10.64 -11.03
CA ASP A 247 -0.44 -9.39 -11.17
C ASP A 247 1.06 -9.64 -11.14
N LEU A 248 1.55 -10.38 -10.15
CA LEU A 248 2.97 -10.75 -10.05
C LEU A 248 3.44 -11.59 -11.25
N ALA A 249 2.63 -12.55 -11.71
CA ALA A 249 2.97 -13.37 -12.87
C ALA A 249 3.07 -12.54 -14.15
N ASN A 250 2.22 -11.54 -14.31
CA ASN A 250 2.20 -10.69 -15.51
C ASN A 250 3.27 -9.59 -15.46
N SER A 251 3.53 -9.01 -14.28
CA SER A 251 4.30 -7.77 -14.14
C SER A 251 5.70 -7.98 -13.56
N ALA A 252 5.97 -9.07 -12.83
CA ALA A 252 7.21 -9.25 -12.09
C ALA A 252 7.88 -10.63 -12.27
N ALA A 253 7.43 -11.45 -13.22
CA ALA A 253 8.03 -12.77 -13.54
C ALA A 253 9.47 -12.65 -14.07
N ASP A 254 9.90 -11.49 -14.52
CA ASP A 254 11.25 -11.18 -14.97
C ASP A 254 12.28 -11.02 -13.81
N GLY A 255 11.80 -11.05 -12.55
CA GLY A 255 12.63 -10.96 -11.34
C GLY A 255 12.96 -9.53 -10.92
N ARG A 256 12.23 -8.54 -11.47
CA ARG A 256 12.34 -7.14 -11.01
C ARG A 256 12.01 -7.02 -9.52
N PRO A 257 12.53 -6.00 -8.82
CA PRO A 257 12.16 -5.73 -7.44
C PRO A 257 10.69 -5.38 -7.29
N ILE A 258 10.11 -5.87 -6.19
CA ILE A 258 8.71 -5.64 -5.82
C ILE A 258 8.67 -5.04 -4.43
N ILE A 259 7.86 -4.00 -4.23
CA ILE A 259 7.50 -3.48 -2.91
C ILE A 259 6.00 -3.65 -2.71
N LEU A 260 5.64 -4.16 -1.53
CA LEU A 260 4.25 -4.33 -1.12
C LEU A 260 3.87 -3.30 -0.07
N PHE A 261 2.63 -2.87 -0.11
CA PHE A 261 2.00 -2.00 0.86
C PHE A 261 0.71 -2.63 1.34
N GLN A 262 0.52 -2.69 2.64
CA GLN A 262 -0.74 -3.13 3.26
C GLN A 262 -0.88 -2.49 4.64
N HIS A 263 -2.05 -2.62 5.26
CA HIS A 263 -2.27 -2.03 6.57
C HIS A 263 -1.72 -2.90 7.69
N TYR A 264 -2.01 -4.20 7.69
CA TYR A 264 -1.55 -5.12 8.72
C TYR A 264 -0.13 -5.64 8.47
N GLY A 265 0.69 -5.67 9.54
CA GLY A 265 1.98 -6.34 9.56
C GLY A 265 1.94 -7.67 10.30
N TRP A 266 3.11 -8.15 10.74
CA TRP A 266 3.25 -9.32 11.61
C TRP A 266 3.39 -8.93 13.09
N ASP A 267 3.53 -7.62 13.40
CA ASP A 267 3.56 -7.11 14.76
C ASP A 267 2.19 -7.27 15.42
N SER A 268 2.21 -7.51 16.72
CA SER A 268 0.99 -7.42 17.54
C SER A 268 0.92 -6.04 18.19
N PHE A 269 -0.26 -5.66 18.71
CA PHE A 269 -0.41 -4.43 19.50
C PHE A 269 0.43 -4.42 20.79
N SER A 270 1.06 -5.52 21.16
CA SER A 270 1.88 -5.65 22.36
C SER A 270 3.32 -5.88 22.00
N LEU A 271 4.20 -4.93 22.36
CA LEU A 271 5.65 -5.12 22.32
C LEU A 271 6.14 -6.25 23.23
N GLU A 272 5.31 -6.74 24.13
CA GLU A 272 5.63 -7.89 24.99
C GLU A 272 5.86 -9.17 24.19
N LYS A 273 5.31 -9.23 22.98
CA LYS A 273 5.50 -10.38 22.07
C LYS A 273 6.66 -10.20 21.10
N TRP A 274 7.36 -9.08 21.14
CA TRP A 274 8.55 -8.87 20.33
C TRP A 274 9.73 -9.67 20.86
N ASP A 275 10.26 -10.59 20.05
CA ASP A 275 11.52 -11.30 20.32
C ASP A 275 12.69 -10.60 19.62
N PRO A 276 13.49 -9.80 20.34
CA PRO A 276 14.59 -9.05 19.72
C PRO A 276 15.73 -9.95 19.23
N ALA A 277 15.84 -11.19 19.70
CA ALA A 277 16.87 -12.11 19.25
C ALA A 277 16.52 -12.73 17.89
N LYS A 278 15.24 -12.97 17.65
CA LYS A 278 14.73 -13.48 16.38
C LYS A 278 14.33 -12.35 15.43
N MET A 279 14.23 -11.10 15.90
CA MET A 279 13.71 -9.96 15.14
C MET A 279 12.29 -10.22 14.57
N THR A 280 11.47 -10.88 15.37
CA THR A 280 10.09 -11.26 15.01
C THR A 280 9.16 -11.16 16.21
N PHE A 281 7.86 -11.26 15.98
CA PHE A 281 6.87 -11.37 17.04
C PHE A 281 6.53 -12.83 17.31
N ASP A 282 6.50 -13.22 18.59
CA ASP A 282 5.87 -14.48 19.01
C ASP A 282 4.35 -14.26 19.00
N ASP A 283 3.76 -14.58 17.88
CA ASP A 283 2.35 -14.35 17.66
C ASP A 283 1.53 -15.60 17.95
N GLU A 284 1.22 -15.81 19.22
CA GLU A 284 0.13 -16.70 19.59
C GLU A 284 -1.20 -15.99 19.33
N GLY A 285 -1.57 -15.93 18.05
CA GLY A 285 -2.88 -15.57 17.60
C GLY A 285 -3.49 -14.39 18.36
N SER A 286 -3.22 -13.22 17.95
CA SER A 286 -3.97 -12.07 18.44
C SER A 286 -5.46 -12.20 18.17
N GLY A 287 -5.91 -13.26 17.49
CA GLY A 287 -7.30 -13.76 17.42
C GLY A 287 -8.42 -12.74 17.35
N HIS A 288 -8.09 -11.50 17.12
CA HIS A 288 -8.98 -10.38 17.26
C HIS A 288 -9.57 -9.98 15.91
N ALA A 289 -10.76 -9.46 15.96
CA ALA A 289 -11.55 -9.04 14.80
C ALA A 289 -10.84 -8.02 13.88
N HIS A 290 -9.71 -7.47 14.30
CA HIS A 290 -8.93 -6.43 13.62
C HIS A 290 -7.54 -6.89 13.18
N TRP A 291 -7.32 -8.19 13.07
CA TRP A 291 -6.04 -8.78 12.69
C TRP A 291 -6.24 -9.94 11.72
N TRP A 292 -5.21 -10.31 11.01
CA TRP A 292 -5.20 -11.48 10.13
C TRP A 292 -4.58 -12.71 10.80
N GLY A 293 -5.05 -13.90 10.40
CA GLY A 293 -4.62 -15.16 10.99
C GLY A 293 -3.34 -15.72 10.35
N ASP A 294 -2.78 -16.76 10.99
CA ASP A 294 -1.57 -17.44 10.52
C ASP A 294 -1.76 -18.06 9.13
N ASP A 295 -2.94 -18.64 8.85
CA ASP A 295 -3.25 -19.22 7.55
C ASP A 295 -3.25 -18.15 6.43
N GLU A 296 -3.74 -16.96 6.72
CA GLU A 296 -3.76 -15.84 5.78
C GLU A 296 -2.35 -15.29 5.54
N ARG A 297 -1.52 -15.18 6.59
CA ARG A 297 -0.10 -14.83 6.49
C ARG A 297 0.68 -15.85 5.66
N ALA A 298 0.49 -17.14 5.95
CA ALA A 298 1.12 -18.23 5.21
C ALA A 298 0.70 -18.23 3.73
N ALA A 299 -0.58 -17.96 3.44
CA ALA A 299 -1.08 -17.87 2.08
C ALA A 299 -0.47 -16.71 1.29
N LEU A 300 -0.29 -15.55 1.92
CA LEU A 300 0.43 -14.43 1.32
C LEU A 300 1.88 -14.80 1.03
N LEU A 301 2.62 -15.31 2.02
CA LEU A 301 4.01 -15.73 1.84
C LEU A 301 4.17 -16.79 0.73
N ALA A 302 3.22 -17.71 0.63
CA ALA A 302 3.19 -18.69 -0.44
C ALA A 302 2.97 -18.06 -1.83
N ALA A 303 2.14 -17.03 -1.93
CA ALA A 303 1.91 -16.29 -3.17
C ALA A 303 3.14 -15.48 -3.61
N LEU A 304 3.96 -15.02 -2.67
CA LEU A 304 5.18 -14.25 -2.93
C LEU A 304 6.39 -15.12 -3.27
N LYS A 305 6.30 -16.44 -3.05
CA LYS A 305 7.44 -17.35 -3.21
C LYS A 305 7.95 -17.37 -4.67
N GLY A 306 9.24 -17.09 -4.82
CA GLY A 306 9.91 -17.08 -6.13
C GLY A 306 9.94 -15.70 -6.80
N TYR A 307 9.29 -14.71 -6.23
CA TYR A 307 9.36 -13.32 -6.67
C TYR A 307 10.41 -12.53 -5.84
N ASN A 308 10.93 -11.47 -6.42
CA ASN A 308 11.95 -10.62 -5.79
C ASN A 308 11.29 -9.52 -4.94
N VAL A 309 10.60 -9.91 -3.87
CA VAL A 309 10.02 -8.94 -2.94
C VAL A 309 11.11 -8.38 -2.03
N VAL A 310 11.39 -7.09 -2.16
CA VAL A 310 12.49 -6.42 -1.46
C VAL A 310 12.04 -5.74 -0.17
N GLY A 311 10.73 -5.52 0.02
CA GLY A 311 10.18 -4.96 1.24
C GLY A 311 8.66 -4.93 1.27
N LEU A 312 8.11 -4.91 2.48
CA LEU A 312 6.69 -4.67 2.76
C LEU A 312 6.56 -3.53 3.77
N PHE A 313 5.74 -2.56 3.45
CA PHE A 313 5.44 -1.42 4.30
C PHE A 313 4.02 -1.56 4.87
N HIS A 314 3.88 -1.27 6.18
CA HIS A 314 2.59 -1.42 6.87
C HIS A 314 2.40 -0.39 7.99
N GLY A 315 1.19 -0.35 8.58
CA GLY A 315 0.79 0.50 9.69
C GLY A 315 0.17 -0.30 10.84
N HIS A 316 -0.98 0.16 11.31
CA HIS A 316 -1.90 -0.44 12.27
C HIS A 316 -1.48 -0.30 13.75
N GLU A 317 -0.26 -0.57 14.13
CA GLU A 317 0.24 -0.26 15.47
C GLU A 317 0.89 1.13 15.48
N HIS A 318 0.36 2.01 16.30
CA HIS A 318 0.57 3.45 16.17
C HIS A 318 1.86 3.98 16.81
N ASP A 319 2.43 3.26 17.79
CA ASP A 319 3.37 3.88 18.73
C ASP A 319 4.84 3.64 18.37
N THR A 320 5.16 2.48 17.82
CA THR A 320 6.54 2.05 17.70
C THR A 320 7.01 1.99 16.25
N PRO A 321 8.04 2.79 15.86
CA PRO A 321 8.64 2.63 14.55
C PRO A 321 9.46 1.34 14.51
N MET A 322 9.19 0.46 13.54
CA MET A 322 9.83 -0.86 13.47
C MET A 322 10.44 -1.12 12.10
N ILE A 323 11.60 -1.75 12.12
CA ILE A 323 12.23 -2.42 10.98
C ILE A 323 12.55 -3.82 11.44
N TYR A 324 11.97 -4.83 10.81
CA TYR A 324 12.12 -6.22 11.22
C TYR A 324 12.03 -7.16 10.02
N ASN A 325 12.36 -8.42 10.21
CA ASN A 325 12.31 -9.44 9.17
C ASN A 325 11.40 -10.57 9.62
N GLN A 326 10.51 -10.99 8.73
CA GLN A 326 9.65 -12.14 8.94
C GLN A 326 9.75 -13.09 7.74
N ASP A 327 10.22 -14.32 8.00
CA ASP A 327 10.36 -15.37 6.99
C ASP A 327 11.13 -14.94 5.71
N GLY A 328 12.13 -14.07 5.89
CA GLY A 328 12.95 -13.53 4.82
C GLY A 328 12.41 -12.26 4.16
N LEU A 329 11.24 -11.80 4.56
CA LEU A 329 10.64 -10.54 4.11
C LEU A 329 11.02 -9.40 5.07
N ASP A 330 11.62 -8.33 4.54
CA ASP A 330 11.91 -7.12 5.31
C ASP A 330 10.66 -6.25 5.43
N LEU A 331 10.30 -5.86 6.67
CA LEU A 331 9.10 -5.10 6.98
C LEU A 331 9.46 -3.75 7.61
N PHE A 332 8.68 -2.74 7.22
CA PHE A 332 8.90 -1.35 7.61
C PHE A 332 7.59 -0.74 8.11
N LYS A 333 7.60 -0.29 9.36
CA LYS A 333 6.46 0.36 10.00
C LYS A 333 6.89 1.69 10.62
N PRO A 334 6.48 2.84 10.09
CA PRO A 334 6.61 4.12 10.79
C PRO A 334 5.65 4.16 11.99
N ILE A 335 5.81 5.13 12.87
CA ILE A 335 4.74 5.50 13.80
C ILE A 335 3.58 6.12 13.03
N ALA A 336 2.39 6.15 13.62
CA ALA A 336 1.20 6.69 13.00
C ALA A 336 1.39 8.11 12.45
N THR A 337 0.74 8.40 11.33
CA THR A 337 0.77 9.72 10.66
C THR A 337 0.25 10.82 11.57
N PHE A 338 -0.83 10.60 12.33
CA PHE A 338 -1.31 11.62 13.28
C PHE A 338 -0.31 11.95 14.40
N LYS A 339 0.70 11.09 14.62
CA LYS A 339 1.86 11.35 15.48
C LYS A 339 3.05 11.94 14.71
N GLY A 340 2.89 12.16 13.41
CA GLY A 340 3.88 12.73 12.52
C GLY A 340 4.78 11.71 11.84
N GLY A 341 4.48 10.42 11.88
CA GLY A 341 5.32 9.34 11.36
C GLY A 341 5.25 9.18 9.85
N PHE A 342 6.39 8.83 9.24
CA PHE A 342 6.50 8.42 7.85
C PHE A 342 7.80 7.65 7.60
N ALA A 343 7.88 6.97 6.47
CA ALA A 343 9.13 6.45 5.92
C ALA A 343 9.53 7.23 4.67
N ALA A 344 10.83 7.49 4.49
CA ALA A 344 11.39 7.90 3.22
C ALA A 344 12.23 6.75 2.67
N VAL A 345 12.04 6.45 1.39
CA VAL A 345 12.64 5.30 0.71
C VAL A 345 13.35 5.78 -0.56
N HIS A 346 14.56 5.30 -0.77
CA HIS A 346 15.25 5.43 -2.05
C HIS A 346 15.66 4.04 -2.52
N ILE A 347 15.23 3.68 -3.71
CA ILE A 347 15.55 2.39 -4.33
C ILE A 347 16.13 2.60 -5.71
N THR A 348 17.20 1.90 -5.97
CA THR A 348 17.91 1.88 -7.27
C THR A 348 18.10 0.43 -7.73
N ASN A 349 18.73 0.22 -8.88
CA ASN A 349 19.12 -1.14 -9.30
C ASN A 349 20.12 -1.81 -8.32
N HIS A 350 20.74 -1.06 -7.41
CA HIS A 350 21.87 -1.52 -6.61
C HIS A 350 21.58 -1.60 -5.11
N TYR A 351 20.63 -0.82 -4.61
CA TYR A 351 20.32 -0.76 -3.20
C TYR A 351 18.92 -0.21 -2.94
N MET A 352 18.45 -0.47 -1.73
CA MET A 352 17.30 0.19 -1.13
C MET A 352 17.71 0.76 0.23
N ASP A 353 17.54 2.07 0.40
CA ASP A 353 17.68 2.79 1.65
C ASP A 353 16.30 3.17 2.18
N VAL A 354 16.06 2.93 3.46
CA VAL A 354 14.83 3.28 4.16
C VAL A 354 15.17 4.03 5.44
N VAL A 355 14.52 5.14 5.69
CA VAL A 355 14.54 5.81 7.00
C VAL A 355 13.12 5.96 7.52
N LEU A 356 12.91 5.58 8.77
CA LEU A 356 11.70 5.92 9.51
C LEU A 356 11.91 7.26 10.20
N ALA A 357 10.95 8.16 10.04
CA ALA A 357 11.07 9.54 10.45
C ALA A 357 9.80 10.04 11.13
N GLN A 358 9.92 11.17 11.81
CA GLN A 358 8.81 11.85 12.48
C GLN A 358 8.88 13.36 12.24
N ALA A 359 7.78 13.92 11.81
CA ALA A 359 7.59 15.37 11.73
C ALA A 359 7.60 16.01 13.13
N ARG A 360 8.35 17.10 13.29
CA ARG A 360 8.48 17.83 14.55
C ARG A 360 8.29 19.33 14.33
N GLY A 361 7.75 19.97 15.35
CA GLY A 361 7.48 21.41 15.29
C GLY A 361 6.43 21.77 14.23
N THR A 362 6.16 23.06 14.06
CA THR A 362 5.18 23.58 13.09
C THR A 362 5.78 23.85 11.70
N GLU A 363 7.10 23.85 11.59
CA GLU A 363 7.83 24.25 10.38
C GLU A 363 8.26 23.09 9.47
N GLY A 364 7.74 21.87 9.72
CA GLY A 364 8.09 20.69 8.92
C GLY A 364 9.50 20.16 9.17
N ASN A 365 10.04 20.33 10.39
CA ASN A 365 11.28 19.70 10.81
C ASN A 365 11.13 18.18 10.86
N VAL A 366 12.19 17.46 10.52
CA VAL A 366 12.20 15.99 10.46
C VAL A 366 13.18 15.46 11.51
N ASN A 367 12.73 14.48 12.29
CA ASN A 367 13.59 13.68 13.15
C ASN A 367 13.67 12.25 12.59
N PHE A 368 14.86 11.82 12.20
CA PHE A 368 15.11 10.45 11.75
C PHE A 368 15.22 9.52 12.96
N LEU A 369 14.49 8.41 12.94
CA LEU A 369 14.33 7.49 14.08
C LEU A 369 15.08 6.17 13.87
N LYS A 370 14.99 5.60 12.67
CA LYS A 370 15.63 4.33 12.28
C LYS A 370 16.08 4.39 10.83
N ALA A 371 17.09 3.61 10.50
CA ALA A 371 17.60 3.47 9.15
C ALA A 371 17.84 2.00 8.80
N PHE A 372 17.69 1.68 7.52
CA PHE A 372 17.96 0.38 6.93
C PHE A 372 18.54 0.56 5.54
N SER A 373 19.53 -0.26 5.20
CA SER A 373 20.08 -0.31 3.85
C SER A 373 20.28 -1.76 3.42
N LYS A 374 19.82 -2.08 2.22
CA LYS A 374 20.00 -3.40 1.60
C LYS A 374 20.60 -3.22 0.22
N ARG A 375 21.72 -3.89 -0.03
CA ARG A 375 22.32 -3.92 -1.38
C ARG A 375 21.75 -5.08 -2.17
N PHE A 376 21.51 -4.84 -3.44
CA PHE A 376 21.13 -5.89 -4.39
C PHE A 376 22.37 -6.43 -5.08
N SER A 377 22.46 -7.75 -5.23
CA SER A 377 23.55 -8.48 -5.87
C SER A 377 23.35 -8.61 -7.38
#